data_8690a3b63bc53bf6bdb2d3b3b4fefa82
#
_entry.id   8690a3b63bc53bf6bdb2d3b3b4fefa82
#
_cell.length_a   1.000
_cell.length_b   1.000
_cell.length_c   1.000
_cell.angle_alpha   90.00
_cell.angle_beta   90.00
_cell.angle_gamma   90.00
#
_symmetry.space_group_name_H-M   'P 1'
#
loop_
_entity.id
_entity.type
_entity.pdbx_description
1 polymer ?
#
loop_
_entity_poly.entity_id
_entity_poly.type
_entity_poly.pdbx_seq_one_letter_code
_entity_poly.pdbx_strand_id
1 'polypeptide(L)'
;MPDTAVATGTAAASTATTAATTAATTAATTAPTQVTRPLRLQPTAPMFICGVGTAVPDTRYTKAECLQAFEHSDWFGRLDARSHFIARTVLQRDNGIDARRLAVDGLAEVFTIDPDTLSRRFAAHAPRLAAEAAQRALAAAGLVAQQIDAVIVSTCTGYVCPGLSGHVVERLGLRNDVMALDLVGQGCGAALPNMELGWTLLGSGRCAQVLSVCVEVSSAAMYLDNDPGVLISACLFGDGAGAAVLSRSPGGTGRRIEWVDSASMIEPAQRDALKFEQRQGLLRNVLTRAVPVLAADYAQRVQQTVLARAGLDIGDIQAWILHAGGRDVLQAVQRRLDLPPEALRYSAAMLREYGNLSSAFVYFVLQAALADGAPAGWWWLSAFGAGFACHGALLAVL
;
A
#
# COMPACT_ATOMS: atom_id res chain seq x y z
N MET A 1 -19.24 45.20 -48.75
CA MET A 1 -20.22 45.46 -49.83
C MET A 1 -19.81 44.61 -51.03
N PRO A 2 -20.73 44.03 -51.82
CA PRO A 2 -22.18 43.82 -51.59
C PRO A 2 -22.51 42.30 -51.46
N ASP A 3 -23.58 41.90 -50.81
CA ASP A 3 -25.02 41.81 -51.18
C ASP A 3 -25.34 40.75 -52.23
N THR A 4 -26.22 39.83 -51.91
CA THR A 4 -27.65 39.68 -52.21
C THR A 4 -28.08 38.26 -51.88
N ALA A 5 -29.01 38.02 -50.98
CA ALA A 5 -30.50 38.09 -51.06
C ALA A 5 -31.16 36.84 -51.67
N VAL A 6 -31.88 36.13 -50.84
CA VAL A 6 -33.31 35.75 -50.87
C VAL A 6 -33.86 34.93 -52.05
N ALA A 7 -34.49 33.79 -51.74
CA ALA A 7 -35.80 33.44 -52.28
C ALA A 7 -36.51 32.35 -51.45
N THR A 8 -37.68 32.68 -51.05
CA THR A 8 -38.78 31.97 -50.40
C THR A 8 -39.49 30.98 -51.34
N GLY A 9 -40.02 29.88 -50.78
CA GLY A 9 -40.91 28.99 -51.51
C GLY A 9 -41.75 28.16 -50.54
N THR A 10 -42.92 28.64 -50.26
CA THR A 10 -44.03 27.93 -49.57
C THR A 10 -44.74 26.98 -50.53
N ALA A 11 -45.10 25.78 -50.07
CA ALA A 11 -46.33 25.10 -50.49
C ALA A 11 -46.76 24.02 -49.49
N ALA A 12 -48.05 24.01 -49.26
CA ALA A 12 -48.78 23.33 -48.20
C ALA A 12 -49.29 21.91 -48.55
N ALA A 13 -49.60 21.23 -47.47
CA ALA A 13 -50.71 20.28 -47.22
C ALA A 13 -50.77 18.96 -48.01
N SER A 14 -50.82 17.85 -47.24
CA SER A 14 -52.01 17.00 -47.14
C SER A 14 -51.84 15.88 -46.14
N THR A 15 -52.86 15.74 -45.35
CA THR A 15 -53.22 14.73 -44.34
C THR A 15 -53.28 13.30 -44.86
N ALA A 16 -52.76 12.32 -44.11
CA ALA A 16 -53.38 10.99 -44.00
C ALA A 16 -52.97 10.33 -42.66
N THR A 17 -53.94 10.17 -41.82
CA THR A 17 -53.88 9.40 -40.57
C THR A 17 -53.87 7.92 -40.88
N THR A 18 -52.88 7.18 -40.38
CA THR A 18 -53.01 5.73 -40.22
C THR A 18 -52.35 5.32 -38.91
N ALA A 19 -53.17 4.88 -37.97
CA ALA A 19 -52.78 4.32 -36.70
C ALA A 19 -52.17 2.93 -36.98
N ALA A 20 -50.93 2.74 -36.58
CA ALA A 20 -50.31 1.40 -36.48
C ALA A 20 -49.86 1.21 -35.03
N THR A 21 -50.59 0.34 -34.36
CA THR A 21 -50.30 -0.20 -33.03
C THR A 21 -49.03 -1.03 -33.12
N THR A 22 -47.93 -0.53 -32.58
CA THR A 22 -46.67 -1.32 -32.47
C THR A 22 -46.54 -1.81 -31.04
N ALA A 23 -46.69 -3.11 -30.85
CA ALA A 23 -46.40 -3.79 -29.61
C ALA A 23 -44.91 -3.69 -29.32
N ALA A 24 -44.57 -3.01 -28.22
CA ALA A 24 -43.21 -2.95 -27.71
C ALA A 24 -42.86 -4.29 -27.06
N THR A 25 -42.12 -5.12 -27.76
CA THR A 25 -41.47 -6.30 -27.19
C THR A 25 -40.28 -5.82 -26.39
N THR A 26 -40.42 -5.80 -25.07
CA THR A 26 -39.31 -5.57 -24.15
C THR A 26 -38.39 -6.78 -24.20
N ALA A 27 -37.32 -6.68 -24.95
CA ALA A 27 -36.22 -7.64 -24.88
C ALA A 27 -35.48 -7.40 -23.55
N ALA A 28 -35.68 -8.29 -22.59
CA ALA A 28 -34.86 -8.34 -21.39
C ALA A 28 -33.44 -8.72 -21.79
N THR A 29 -32.54 -7.74 -21.80
CA THR A 29 -31.11 -7.97 -21.97
C THR A 29 -30.61 -8.66 -20.71
N THR A 30 -30.55 -9.98 -20.71
CA THR A 30 -29.84 -10.75 -19.70
C THR A 30 -28.36 -10.41 -19.80
N ALA A 31 -27.83 -9.71 -18.79
CA ALA A 31 -26.40 -9.52 -18.67
C ALA A 31 -25.69 -10.89 -18.67
N PRO A 32 -24.57 -11.03 -19.38
CA PRO A 32 -23.86 -12.29 -19.41
C PRO A 32 -23.43 -12.65 -18.00
N THR A 33 -23.87 -13.82 -17.53
CA THR A 33 -23.40 -14.40 -16.27
C THR A 33 -21.89 -14.60 -16.42
N GLN A 34 -21.10 -13.74 -15.76
CA GLN A 34 -19.66 -13.94 -15.69
C GLN A 34 -19.42 -15.26 -14.97
N VAL A 35 -19.08 -16.29 -15.71
CA VAL A 35 -18.50 -17.51 -15.16
C VAL A 35 -17.12 -17.13 -14.65
N THR A 36 -17.06 -16.70 -13.39
CA THR A 36 -15.80 -16.51 -12.68
C THR A 36 -15.20 -17.89 -12.43
N ARG A 37 -14.46 -18.38 -13.42
CA ARG A 37 -13.54 -19.48 -13.22
C ARG A 37 -12.47 -18.97 -12.25
N PRO A 38 -12.30 -19.54 -11.05
CA PRO A 38 -11.21 -19.12 -10.18
C PRO A 38 -9.91 -19.37 -10.94
N LEU A 39 -9.18 -18.29 -11.25
CA LEU A 39 -7.83 -18.40 -11.77
C LEU A 39 -6.98 -19.04 -10.68
N ARG A 40 -6.82 -20.36 -10.74
CA ARG A 40 -5.83 -21.07 -9.94
C ARG A 40 -4.47 -20.86 -10.60
N LEU A 41 -3.91 -19.69 -10.38
CA LEU A 41 -2.47 -19.46 -10.53
C LEU A 41 -1.81 -19.97 -9.25
N GLN A 42 -1.71 -21.28 -9.09
CA GLN A 42 -0.73 -21.83 -8.16
C GLN A 42 0.58 -21.91 -8.94
N PRO A 43 1.59 -21.14 -8.57
CA PRO A 43 2.93 -21.37 -9.07
C PRO A 43 3.33 -22.80 -8.73
N THR A 44 3.91 -23.50 -9.68
CA THR A 44 4.30 -24.91 -9.53
C THR A 44 5.52 -25.10 -8.62
N ALA A 45 6.11 -24.01 -8.13
CA ALA A 45 7.29 -24.03 -7.28
C ALA A 45 7.00 -23.34 -5.94
N PRO A 46 7.52 -23.88 -4.82
CA PRO A 46 7.43 -23.23 -3.52
C PRO A 46 8.16 -21.89 -3.54
N MET A 47 7.72 -20.94 -2.71
CA MET A 47 8.43 -19.70 -2.42
C MET A 47 8.70 -19.60 -0.93
N PHE A 48 9.93 -19.21 -0.60
CA PHE A 48 10.36 -18.95 0.77
C PHE A 48 10.79 -17.49 0.94
N ILE A 49 10.45 -16.92 2.08
CA ILE A 49 11.00 -15.64 2.53
C ILE A 49 12.26 -15.96 3.33
N CYS A 50 13.43 -15.75 2.73
CA CYS A 50 14.71 -16.17 3.28
C CYS A 50 15.38 -15.11 4.17
N GLY A 51 15.00 -13.85 4.01
CA GLY A 51 15.51 -12.73 4.81
C GLY A 51 14.58 -11.54 4.73
N VAL A 52 14.45 -10.81 5.82
CA VAL A 52 13.66 -9.58 5.93
C VAL A 52 14.56 -8.48 6.46
N GLY A 53 14.44 -7.28 5.90
CA GLY A 53 15.17 -6.10 6.34
C GLY A 53 14.28 -4.87 6.31
N THR A 54 14.51 -3.95 7.23
CA THR A 54 13.78 -2.69 7.32
C THR A 54 14.75 -1.54 7.51
N ALA A 55 14.38 -0.35 7.03
CA ALA A 55 15.16 0.88 7.22
C ALA A 55 14.21 2.06 7.48
N VAL A 56 14.65 2.98 8.32
CA VAL A 56 13.96 4.23 8.63
C VAL A 56 14.97 5.38 8.70
N PRO A 57 14.54 6.63 8.56
CA PRO A 57 15.38 7.78 8.90
C PRO A 57 15.84 7.73 10.36
N ASP A 58 17.03 8.26 10.63
CA ASP A 58 17.65 8.18 11.95
C ASP A 58 16.86 8.93 13.02
N THR A 59 16.34 10.12 12.68
CA THR A 59 15.68 10.99 13.64
C THR A 59 14.25 10.52 13.94
N ARG A 60 13.97 10.39 15.23
CA ARG A 60 12.67 10.05 15.79
C ARG A 60 11.98 11.31 16.29
N TYR A 61 10.75 11.53 15.86
CA TYR A 61 9.92 12.66 16.30
C TYR A 61 8.70 12.16 17.05
N THR A 62 8.50 12.66 18.25
CA THR A 62 7.30 12.38 19.06
C THR A 62 6.08 13.13 18.55
N LYS A 63 4.88 12.70 18.94
CA LYS A 63 3.65 13.44 18.63
C LYS A 63 3.68 14.88 19.14
N ALA A 64 4.25 15.10 20.32
CA ALA A 64 4.33 16.42 20.92
C ALA A 64 5.21 17.36 20.08
N GLU A 65 6.38 16.88 19.64
CA GLU A 65 7.28 17.64 18.75
C GLU A 65 6.61 17.92 17.40
N CYS A 66 5.90 16.92 16.83
CA CYS A 66 5.15 17.11 15.59
C CYS A 66 4.04 18.17 15.73
N LEU A 67 3.30 18.16 16.84
CA LEU A 67 2.28 19.17 17.10
C LEU A 67 2.90 20.56 17.26
N GLN A 68 3.97 20.67 18.06
CA GLN A 68 4.67 21.94 18.27
C GLN A 68 5.17 22.53 16.94
N ALA A 69 5.85 21.71 16.12
CA ALA A 69 6.33 22.15 14.82
C ALA A 69 5.18 22.57 13.87
N PHE A 70 4.05 21.85 13.90
CA PHE A 70 2.89 22.20 13.11
C PHE A 70 2.28 23.54 13.55
N GLU A 71 2.10 23.76 14.85
CA GLU A 71 1.53 25.01 15.40
C GLU A 71 2.41 26.23 15.13
N HIS A 72 3.73 26.05 14.98
CA HIS A 72 4.67 27.11 14.61
C HIS A 72 4.85 27.30 13.10
N SER A 73 4.25 26.45 12.27
CA SER A 73 4.35 26.54 10.81
C SER A 73 3.40 27.59 10.24
N ASP A 74 3.78 28.22 9.13
CA ASP A 74 2.91 29.10 8.35
C ASP A 74 1.61 28.41 7.89
N TRP A 75 1.67 27.08 7.72
CA TRP A 75 0.50 26.28 7.31
C TRP A 75 -0.58 26.26 8.38
N PHE A 76 -0.20 26.25 9.66
CA PHE A 76 -1.19 26.29 10.74
C PHE A 76 -2.05 27.55 10.66
N GLY A 77 -1.44 28.72 10.41
CA GLY A 77 -2.15 29.97 10.24
C GLY A 77 -3.09 30.06 9.02
N ARG A 78 -2.92 29.15 8.04
CA ARG A 78 -3.76 29.07 6.82
C ARG A 78 -4.98 28.17 6.97
N LEU A 79 -5.04 27.37 8.03
CA LEU A 79 -6.10 26.43 8.30
C LEU A 79 -7.23 27.07 9.11
N ASP A 80 -8.45 26.55 8.97
CA ASP A 80 -9.60 27.00 9.75
C ASP A 80 -9.58 26.42 11.19
N ALA A 81 -10.45 26.95 12.06
CA ALA A 81 -10.55 26.54 13.46
C ALA A 81 -10.91 25.06 13.64
N ARG A 82 -11.70 24.47 12.71
CA ARG A 82 -12.04 23.05 12.73
C ARG A 82 -10.83 22.21 12.43
N SER A 83 -10.01 22.59 11.46
CA SER A 83 -8.78 21.92 11.08
C SER A 83 -7.75 21.95 12.20
N HIS A 84 -7.60 23.08 12.89
CA HIS A 84 -6.78 23.19 14.11
C HIS A 84 -7.23 22.19 15.18
N PHE A 85 -8.55 22.11 15.43
CA PHE A 85 -9.09 21.17 16.40
C PHE A 85 -8.83 19.72 16.02
N ILE A 86 -8.98 19.34 14.73
CA ILE A 86 -8.70 17.99 14.24
C ILE A 86 -7.23 17.64 14.44
N ALA A 87 -6.31 18.49 13.97
CA ALA A 87 -4.86 18.23 14.06
C ALA A 87 -4.41 18.08 15.52
N ARG A 88 -4.84 18.98 16.41
CA ARG A 88 -4.58 18.89 17.84
C ARG A 88 -5.15 17.60 18.43
N THR A 89 -6.40 17.28 18.10
CA THR A 89 -7.05 16.04 18.59
C THR A 89 -6.28 14.80 18.19
N VAL A 90 -5.85 14.70 16.93
CA VAL A 90 -5.11 13.52 16.42
C VAL A 90 -3.72 13.42 17.07
N LEU A 91 -3.02 14.53 17.24
CA LEU A 91 -1.65 14.55 17.78
C LEU A 91 -1.59 14.55 19.31
N GLN A 92 -2.66 14.92 20.04
CA GLN A 92 -2.68 14.90 21.51
C GLN A 92 -3.29 13.63 22.09
N ARG A 93 -4.35 13.08 21.46
CA ARG A 93 -5.02 11.89 21.96
C ARG A 93 -4.21 10.62 21.65
N ASP A 94 -4.49 9.57 22.37
CA ASP A 94 -4.00 8.24 22.00
C ASP A 94 -4.68 7.80 20.69
N ASN A 95 -3.91 7.82 19.60
CA ASN A 95 -4.27 7.37 18.26
C ASN A 95 -3.50 6.09 17.86
N GLY A 96 -2.79 5.47 18.82
CA GLY A 96 -1.94 4.32 18.60
C GLY A 96 -0.55 4.65 18.06
N ILE A 97 -0.17 5.93 17.96
CA ILE A 97 1.15 6.39 17.48
C ILE A 97 1.80 7.25 18.56
N ASP A 98 3.00 6.94 18.96
CA ASP A 98 3.79 7.74 19.90
C ASP A 98 4.86 8.56 19.20
N ALA A 99 5.38 8.03 18.08
CA ALA A 99 6.42 8.68 17.31
C ALA A 99 6.36 8.32 15.82
N ARG A 100 7.13 9.08 15.04
CA ARG A 100 7.35 8.83 13.60
C ARG A 100 8.81 9.07 13.25
N ARG A 101 9.27 8.48 12.15
CA ARG A 101 10.55 8.77 11.51
C ARG A 101 10.27 9.52 10.22
N LEU A 102 10.94 10.63 10.00
CA LEU A 102 10.74 11.49 8.82
C LEU A 102 12.09 11.83 8.21
N ALA A 103 12.17 11.79 6.89
CA ALA A 103 13.38 12.04 6.10
C ALA A 103 13.59 13.55 5.90
N VAL A 104 13.83 14.24 7.01
CA VAL A 104 14.10 15.68 7.08
C VAL A 104 15.21 15.93 8.08
N ASP A 105 16.01 16.96 7.86
CA ASP A 105 17.07 17.35 8.80
C ASP A 105 16.50 18.06 10.03
N GLY A 106 15.39 18.75 9.86
CA GLY A 106 14.63 19.40 10.94
C GLY A 106 13.13 19.34 10.70
N LEU A 107 12.34 19.17 11.76
CA LEU A 107 10.90 18.94 11.67
C LEU A 107 10.14 20.08 10.95
N ALA A 108 10.65 21.31 11.03
CA ALA A 108 10.08 22.47 10.31
C ALA A 108 10.08 22.29 8.78
N GLU A 109 11.04 21.54 8.23
CA GLU A 109 11.17 21.29 6.79
C GLU A 109 10.00 20.49 6.22
N VAL A 110 9.29 19.71 7.06
CA VAL A 110 8.09 18.96 6.65
C VAL A 110 7.04 19.90 6.06
N PHE A 111 7.02 21.15 6.54
CA PHE A 111 6.05 22.17 6.13
C PHE A 111 6.51 23.00 4.93
N THR A 112 7.68 22.74 4.37
CA THR A 112 8.10 23.30 3.07
C THR A 112 7.44 22.46 1.98
N ILE A 113 6.17 22.82 1.68
CA ILE A 113 5.29 22.05 0.79
C ILE A 113 5.24 22.77 -0.56
N ASP A 114 6.24 22.49 -1.39
CA ASP A 114 6.27 22.85 -2.81
C ASP A 114 6.72 21.62 -3.64
N PRO A 115 6.30 21.51 -4.93
CA PRO A 115 6.54 20.31 -5.73
C PRO A 115 8.02 19.97 -5.90
N ASP A 116 8.88 20.98 -6.08
CA ASP A 116 10.30 20.76 -6.32
C ASP A 116 11.03 20.28 -5.06
N THR A 117 10.72 20.87 -3.90
CA THR A 117 11.30 20.45 -2.62
C THR A 117 10.87 19.04 -2.26
N LEU A 118 9.59 18.70 -2.43
CA LEU A 118 9.09 17.36 -2.13
C LEU A 118 9.70 16.34 -3.09
N SER A 119 9.79 16.64 -4.40
CA SER A 119 10.44 15.79 -5.39
C SER A 119 11.91 15.54 -5.06
N ARG A 120 12.68 16.60 -4.70
CA ARG A 120 14.09 16.45 -4.29
C ARG A 120 14.22 15.61 -3.02
N ARG A 121 13.34 15.79 -2.03
CA ARG A 121 13.32 14.97 -0.80
C ARG A 121 13.11 13.50 -1.12
N PHE A 122 12.14 13.19 -1.97
CA PHE A 122 11.91 11.81 -2.41
C PHE A 122 13.13 11.23 -3.10
N ALA A 123 13.68 11.94 -4.09
CA ALA A 123 14.83 11.48 -4.88
C ALA A 123 16.11 11.29 -4.02
N ALA A 124 16.28 12.08 -2.97
CA ALA A 124 17.41 11.95 -2.05
C ALA A 124 17.28 10.77 -1.08
N HIS A 125 16.09 10.54 -0.53
CA HIS A 125 15.92 9.61 0.59
C HIS A 125 15.37 8.24 0.20
N ALA A 126 14.47 8.14 -0.80
CA ALA A 126 13.86 6.86 -1.16
C ALA A 126 14.90 5.83 -1.66
N PRO A 127 15.86 6.17 -2.55
CA PRO A 127 16.88 5.22 -2.99
C PRO A 127 17.77 4.73 -1.84
N ARG A 128 18.11 5.60 -0.88
CA ARG A 128 18.93 5.26 0.27
C ARG A 128 18.21 4.28 1.18
N LEU A 129 16.99 4.59 1.61
CA LEU A 129 16.20 3.75 2.49
C LEU A 129 15.89 2.39 1.85
N ALA A 130 15.55 2.37 0.55
CA ALA A 130 15.32 1.13 -0.20
C ALA A 130 16.56 0.22 -0.20
N ALA A 131 17.74 0.79 -0.49
CA ALA A 131 18.99 0.04 -0.51
C ALA A 131 19.38 -0.46 0.90
N GLU A 132 19.22 0.35 1.95
CA GLU A 132 19.50 -0.07 3.33
C GLU A 132 18.61 -1.23 3.78
N ALA A 133 17.29 -1.16 3.51
CA ALA A 133 16.37 -2.26 3.82
C ALA A 133 16.75 -3.53 3.04
N ALA A 134 17.04 -3.40 1.76
CA ALA A 134 17.45 -4.48 0.90
C ALA A 134 18.77 -5.12 1.36
N GLN A 135 19.77 -4.33 1.74
CA GLN A 135 21.04 -4.82 2.26
C GLN A 135 20.86 -5.65 3.54
N ARG A 136 19.97 -5.18 4.45
CA ARG A 136 19.63 -5.93 5.68
C ARG A 136 18.91 -7.24 5.36
N ALA A 137 18.01 -7.24 4.36
CA ALA A 137 17.33 -8.45 3.91
C ALA A 137 18.31 -9.47 3.29
N LEU A 138 19.27 -9.01 2.48
CA LEU A 138 20.35 -9.85 1.93
C LEU A 138 21.21 -10.45 3.04
N ALA A 139 21.63 -9.65 4.01
CA ALA A 139 22.39 -10.11 5.16
C ALA A 139 21.64 -11.16 5.97
N ALA A 140 20.33 -10.95 6.23
CA ALA A 140 19.48 -11.92 6.92
C ALA A 140 19.28 -13.22 6.12
N ALA A 141 19.30 -13.14 4.79
CA ALA A 141 19.24 -14.30 3.90
C ALA A 141 20.57 -15.03 3.75
N GLY A 142 21.68 -14.43 4.19
CA GLY A 142 23.04 -14.96 3.96
C GLY A 142 23.45 -14.90 2.49
N LEU A 143 22.91 -13.96 1.72
CA LEU A 143 23.17 -13.81 0.28
C LEU A 143 23.96 -12.53 -0.01
N VAL A 144 24.71 -12.58 -1.12
CA VAL A 144 25.39 -11.41 -1.69
C VAL A 144 24.58 -10.84 -2.85
N ALA A 145 24.78 -9.57 -3.15
CA ALA A 145 24.03 -8.83 -4.16
C ALA A 145 24.04 -9.51 -5.55
N GLN A 146 25.17 -10.12 -5.92
CA GLN A 146 25.37 -10.79 -7.22
C GLN A 146 24.52 -12.06 -7.41
N GLN A 147 23.90 -12.57 -6.35
CA GLN A 147 23.01 -13.74 -6.41
C GLN A 147 21.55 -13.38 -6.72
N ILE A 148 21.22 -12.09 -6.76
CA ILE A 148 19.86 -11.63 -7.06
C ILE A 148 19.62 -11.62 -8.57
N ASP A 149 18.54 -12.26 -8.99
CA ASP A 149 18.12 -12.35 -10.41
C ASP A 149 17.08 -11.30 -10.79
N ALA A 150 16.27 -10.86 -9.82
CA ALA A 150 15.30 -9.80 -10.02
C ALA A 150 15.16 -8.92 -8.78
N VAL A 151 14.90 -7.62 -9.00
CA VAL A 151 14.52 -6.67 -7.96
C VAL A 151 13.20 -6.01 -8.35
N ILE A 152 12.25 -6.01 -7.42
CA ILE A 152 10.93 -5.39 -7.58
C ILE A 152 10.80 -4.32 -6.52
N VAL A 153 10.62 -3.06 -6.92
CA VAL A 153 10.47 -1.94 -5.99
C VAL A 153 9.08 -1.34 -6.10
N SER A 154 8.44 -1.10 -4.96
CA SER A 154 7.14 -0.43 -4.89
C SER A 154 7.21 0.83 -4.05
N THR A 155 6.49 1.86 -4.48
CA THR A 155 6.28 3.12 -3.76
C THR A 155 4.96 3.77 -4.20
N CYS A 156 4.39 4.62 -3.35
CA CYS A 156 3.26 5.48 -3.70
C CYS A 156 3.48 6.95 -3.30
N THR A 157 4.65 7.29 -2.76
CA THR A 157 4.93 8.63 -2.19
C THR A 157 5.79 9.52 -3.09
N GLY A 158 6.17 9.05 -4.27
CA GLY A 158 6.92 9.83 -5.23
C GLY A 158 7.20 9.08 -6.53
N TYR A 159 7.85 9.77 -7.46
CA TYR A 159 8.22 9.24 -8.75
C TYR A 159 9.62 9.72 -9.15
N VAL A 160 10.43 8.84 -9.68
CA VAL A 160 11.72 9.14 -10.31
C VAL A 160 11.87 8.35 -11.62
N CYS A 161 12.58 8.92 -12.57
CA CYS A 161 12.96 8.25 -13.80
C CYS A 161 14.42 8.62 -14.12
N PRO A 162 15.38 7.64 -14.13
CA PRO A 162 15.22 6.18 -13.95
C PRO A 162 14.53 5.79 -12.66
N GLY A 163 13.86 4.62 -12.65
CA GLY A 163 13.06 4.12 -11.53
C GLY A 163 13.89 3.75 -10.30
N LEU A 164 13.22 3.61 -9.15
CA LEU A 164 13.89 3.23 -7.90
C LEU A 164 14.60 1.89 -7.98
N SER A 165 14.10 0.95 -8.78
CA SER A 165 14.76 -0.33 -9.04
C SER A 165 16.17 -0.15 -9.60
N GLY A 166 16.36 0.79 -10.54
CA GLY A 166 17.67 1.14 -11.07
C GLY A 166 18.62 1.72 -10.01
N HIS A 167 18.11 2.59 -9.14
CA HIS A 167 18.89 3.12 -8.02
C HIS A 167 19.28 2.05 -6.98
N VAL A 168 18.42 1.06 -6.74
CA VAL A 168 18.73 -0.09 -5.87
C VAL A 168 19.79 -0.96 -6.51
N VAL A 169 19.71 -1.24 -7.82
CA VAL A 169 20.74 -1.97 -8.58
C VAL A 169 22.10 -1.33 -8.41
N GLU A 170 22.20 -0.01 -8.64
CA GLU A 170 23.44 0.75 -8.50
C GLU A 170 24.00 0.70 -7.07
N ARG A 171 23.17 1.04 -6.07
CA ARG A 171 23.61 1.16 -4.68
C ARG A 171 24.05 -0.15 -4.04
N LEU A 172 23.43 -1.26 -4.44
CA LEU A 172 23.78 -2.60 -3.95
C LEU A 172 24.86 -3.29 -4.79
N GLY A 173 25.18 -2.77 -5.97
CA GLY A 173 26.07 -3.42 -6.92
C GLY A 173 25.49 -4.73 -7.44
N LEU A 174 24.19 -4.77 -7.76
CA LEU A 174 23.58 -5.95 -8.39
C LEU A 174 24.17 -6.15 -9.79
N ARG A 175 24.01 -7.35 -10.35
CA ARG A 175 24.47 -7.64 -11.71
C ARG A 175 23.77 -6.75 -12.75
N ASN A 176 24.43 -6.44 -13.84
CA ASN A 176 23.89 -5.61 -14.92
C ASN A 176 22.77 -6.31 -15.73
N ASP A 177 22.65 -7.63 -15.60
CA ASP A 177 21.60 -8.45 -16.25
C ASP A 177 20.43 -8.75 -15.30
N VAL A 178 20.41 -8.16 -14.09
CA VAL A 178 19.30 -8.29 -13.15
C VAL A 178 18.01 -7.72 -13.76
N MET A 179 16.89 -8.42 -13.57
CA MET A 179 15.58 -7.89 -13.95
C MET A 179 15.16 -6.83 -12.92
N ALA A 180 15.08 -5.57 -13.33
CA ALA A 180 14.70 -4.45 -12.47
C ALA A 180 13.28 -3.96 -12.82
N LEU A 181 12.37 -3.98 -11.84
CA LEU A 181 10.94 -3.67 -12.02
C LEU A 181 10.48 -2.66 -10.97
N ASP A 182 9.74 -1.64 -11.41
CA ASP A 182 9.01 -0.73 -10.53
C ASP A 182 7.51 -1.03 -10.61
N LEU A 183 6.89 -1.36 -9.48
CA LEU A 183 5.47 -1.66 -9.36
C LEU A 183 4.78 -0.49 -8.66
N VAL A 184 4.05 0.32 -9.42
CA VAL A 184 3.39 1.54 -8.96
C VAL A 184 1.86 1.40 -8.91
N GLY A 185 1.19 2.31 -8.18
CA GLY A 185 -0.28 2.39 -8.17
C GLY A 185 -0.99 1.45 -7.19
N GLN A 186 -0.27 0.68 -6.38
CA GLN A 186 -0.85 -0.26 -5.41
C GLN A 186 -1.13 0.36 -4.03
N GLY A 187 -0.64 1.58 -3.78
CA GLY A 187 -0.76 2.25 -2.48
C GLY A 187 -0.17 1.43 -1.33
N CYS A 188 -0.75 1.58 -0.14
CA CYS A 188 -0.28 0.91 1.07
C CYS A 188 -0.33 -0.64 1.01
N GLY A 189 -1.09 -1.21 0.07
CA GLY A 189 -1.20 -2.66 -0.12
C GLY A 189 -0.06 -3.29 -0.92
N ALA A 190 0.86 -2.49 -1.48
CA ALA A 190 1.82 -2.91 -2.50
C ALA A 190 2.74 -4.08 -2.13
N ALA A 191 3.02 -4.31 -0.85
CA ALA A 191 3.96 -5.36 -0.41
C ALA A 191 3.55 -6.77 -0.88
N LEU A 192 2.25 -7.11 -0.78
CA LEU A 192 1.80 -8.44 -1.16
C LEU A 192 1.79 -8.65 -2.68
N PRO A 193 1.24 -7.76 -3.51
CA PRO A 193 1.39 -7.85 -4.97
C PRO A 193 2.85 -7.87 -5.43
N ASN A 194 3.74 -7.16 -4.74
CA ASN A 194 5.18 -7.17 -5.02
C ASN A 194 5.77 -8.56 -4.77
N MET A 195 5.50 -9.17 -3.59
CA MET A 195 5.95 -10.53 -3.26
C MET A 195 5.31 -11.58 -4.19
N GLU A 196 4.03 -11.42 -4.56
CA GLU A 196 3.32 -12.32 -5.47
C GLU A 196 3.88 -12.28 -6.90
N LEU A 197 4.29 -11.09 -7.37
CA LEU A 197 5.05 -10.97 -8.61
C LEU A 197 6.40 -11.71 -8.51
N GLY A 198 7.10 -11.57 -7.37
CA GLY A 198 8.30 -12.34 -7.07
C GLY A 198 8.06 -13.84 -7.13
N TRP A 199 6.97 -14.32 -6.53
CA TRP A 199 6.57 -15.73 -6.61
C TRP A 199 6.34 -16.19 -8.05
N THR A 200 5.68 -15.38 -8.85
CA THR A 200 5.45 -15.65 -10.28
C THR A 200 6.78 -15.76 -11.05
N LEU A 201 7.73 -14.87 -10.80
CA LEU A 201 9.06 -14.91 -11.42
C LEU A 201 9.85 -16.16 -11.01
N LEU A 202 9.82 -16.53 -9.74
CA LEU A 202 10.41 -17.76 -9.24
C LEU A 202 9.75 -19.00 -9.87
N GLY A 203 8.43 -19.04 -9.93
CA GLY A 203 7.64 -20.12 -10.53
C GLY A 203 7.87 -20.32 -12.01
N SER A 204 8.21 -19.25 -12.76
CA SER A 204 8.57 -19.33 -14.19
C SER A 204 9.91 -20.01 -14.46
N GLY A 205 10.73 -20.22 -13.43
CA GLY A 205 12.08 -20.78 -13.54
C GLY A 205 13.15 -19.80 -14.05
N ARG A 206 12.78 -18.53 -14.32
CA ARG A 206 13.71 -17.50 -14.80
C ARG A 206 14.58 -16.92 -13.68
N CYS A 207 14.08 -16.98 -12.43
CA CYS A 207 14.75 -16.45 -11.25
C CYS A 207 14.88 -17.55 -10.20
N ALA A 208 15.98 -17.57 -9.48
CA ALA A 208 16.19 -18.36 -8.26
C ALA A 208 16.06 -17.50 -7.01
N GLN A 209 16.43 -16.22 -7.11
CA GLN A 209 16.42 -15.24 -6.02
C GLN A 209 15.78 -13.93 -6.50
N VAL A 210 14.78 -13.44 -5.77
CA VAL A 210 14.11 -12.16 -6.05
C VAL A 210 14.18 -11.27 -4.82
N LEU A 211 14.53 -10.01 -5.02
CA LEU A 211 14.53 -8.99 -3.98
C LEU A 211 13.25 -8.16 -4.10
N SER A 212 12.36 -8.28 -3.12
CA SER A 212 11.12 -7.53 -2.99
C SER A 212 11.36 -6.34 -2.06
N VAL A 213 11.07 -5.11 -2.52
CA VAL A 213 11.33 -3.88 -1.76
C VAL A 213 10.11 -2.97 -1.82
N CYS A 214 9.71 -2.42 -0.67
CA CYS A 214 8.75 -1.31 -0.59
C CYS A 214 9.42 -0.14 0.14
N VAL A 215 9.30 1.06 -0.41
CA VAL A 215 9.87 2.27 0.21
C VAL A 215 8.90 3.43 0.13
N GLU A 216 8.71 4.10 1.26
CA GLU A 216 7.83 5.25 1.35
C GLU A 216 8.53 6.42 2.04
N VAL A 217 8.48 7.58 1.41
CA VAL A 217 8.91 8.86 1.97
C VAL A 217 7.68 9.74 2.04
N SER A 218 6.83 9.47 3.04
CA SER A 218 5.56 10.18 3.22
C SER A 218 5.75 11.67 3.48
N SER A 219 6.90 12.05 4.06
CA SER A 219 7.30 13.46 4.20
C SER A 219 7.53 14.15 2.86
N ALA A 220 7.76 13.41 1.77
CA ALA A 220 7.85 13.91 0.40
C ALA A 220 6.50 13.93 -0.33
N ALA A 221 5.46 13.33 0.24
CA ALA A 221 4.08 13.38 -0.22
C ALA A 221 3.19 14.22 0.71
N MET A 222 3.78 15.18 1.43
CA MET A 222 3.06 16.05 2.36
C MET A 222 2.12 16.97 1.60
N TYR A 223 0.87 17.00 2.03
CA TYR A 223 -0.16 17.90 1.56
C TYR A 223 -1.01 18.37 2.75
N LEU A 224 -1.40 19.63 2.77
CA LEU A 224 -2.24 20.21 3.83
C LEU A 224 -3.36 21.06 3.21
N ASP A 225 -4.58 20.83 3.64
CA ASP A 225 -5.76 21.67 3.41
C ASP A 225 -6.77 21.47 4.55
N ASN A 226 -7.96 22.06 4.42
CA ASN A 226 -9.01 21.93 5.43
C ASN A 226 -9.84 20.63 5.34
N ASP A 227 -9.42 19.65 4.54
CA ASP A 227 -10.05 18.34 4.49
C ASP A 227 -9.62 17.49 5.70
N PRO A 228 -10.55 16.96 6.51
CA PRO A 228 -10.23 16.15 7.68
C PRO A 228 -9.38 14.91 7.36
N GLY A 229 -9.64 14.24 6.22
CA GLY A 229 -8.89 13.05 5.81
C GLY A 229 -7.44 13.36 5.48
N VAL A 230 -7.19 14.50 4.82
CA VAL A 230 -5.85 15.00 4.52
C VAL A 230 -5.09 15.31 5.80
N LEU A 231 -5.71 16.04 6.73
CA LEU A 231 -5.08 16.39 8.01
C LEU A 231 -4.77 15.16 8.86
N ILE A 232 -5.69 14.20 8.92
CA ILE A 232 -5.47 12.94 9.62
C ILE A 232 -4.29 12.20 8.99
N SER A 233 -4.26 12.08 7.66
CA SER A 233 -3.15 11.43 6.94
C SER A 233 -1.81 12.08 7.26
N ALA A 234 -1.71 13.42 7.19
CA ALA A 234 -0.49 14.15 7.52
C ALA A 234 0.01 13.88 8.95
N CYS A 235 -0.91 13.56 9.87
CA CYS A 235 -0.57 13.24 11.26
C CYS A 235 -0.20 11.76 11.49
N LEU A 236 -0.53 10.84 10.58
CA LEU A 236 -0.37 9.40 10.78
C LEU A 236 0.88 8.80 10.13
N PHE A 237 1.27 9.28 8.94
CA PHE A 237 2.31 8.64 8.15
C PHE A 237 3.73 8.93 8.65
N GLY A 238 4.61 7.93 8.51
CA GLY A 238 6.06 8.00 8.67
C GLY A 238 6.79 7.55 7.42
N ASP A 239 8.11 7.68 7.41
CA ASP A 239 8.99 7.30 6.33
C ASP A 239 9.75 6.01 6.66
N GLY A 240 9.91 5.13 5.68
CA GLY A 240 10.66 3.90 5.86
C GLY A 240 10.64 3.00 4.64
N ALA A 241 11.45 1.97 4.69
CA ALA A 241 11.53 0.92 3.67
C ALA A 241 11.53 -0.45 4.32
N GLY A 242 10.94 -1.41 3.64
CA GLY A 242 11.00 -2.82 3.98
C GLY A 242 11.39 -3.64 2.77
N ALA A 243 12.12 -4.72 2.99
CA ALA A 243 12.55 -5.63 1.93
C ALA A 243 12.50 -7.08 2.39
N ALA A 244 12.32 -7.98 1.44
CA ALA A 244 12.44 -9.41 1.63
C ALA A 244 13.19 -10.06 0.48
N VAL A 245 14.02 -11.04 0.80
CA VAL A 245 14.59 -11.95 -0.18
C VAL A 245 13.67 -13.16 -0.36
N LEU A 246 13.22 -13.38 -1.58
CA LEU A 246 12.35 -14.47 -1.98
C LEU A 246 13.15 -15.51 -2.76
N SER A 247 12.95 -16.80 -2.44
CA SER A 247 13.74 -17.90 -3.06
C SER A 247 12.85 -19.12 -3.32
N ARG A 248 13.26 -19.94 -4.28
CA ARG A 248 12.66 -21.27 -4.53
C ARG A 248 13.06 -22.32 -3.51
N SER A 249 14.13 -22.08 -2.78
CA SER A 249 14.66 -22.99 -1.77
C SER A 249 14.67 -22.31 -0.41
N PRO A 250 14.40 -23.04 0.67
CA PRO A 250 14.55 -22.48 2.00
C PRO A 250 16.03 -22.12 2.19
N GLY A 251 16.27 -20.92 2.71
CA GLY A 251 17.61 -20.38 2.95
C GLY A 251 17.59 -19.42 4.12
N GLY A 252 18.73 -18.80 4.37
CA GLY A 252 18.90 -17.86 5.47
C GLY A 252 19.34 -18.53 6.76
N THR A 253 19.68 -17.71 7.73
CA THR A 253 20.13 -18.11 9.07
C THR A 253 18.99 -18.19 10.09
N GLY A 254 17.78 -17.84 9.67
CA GLY A 254 16.59 -17.73 10.49
C GLY A 254 15.60 -18.88 10.29
N ARG A 255 14.36 -18.63 10.68
CA ARG A 255 13.25 -19.58 10.55
C ARG A 255 12.87 -19.77 9.08
N ARG A 256 12.44 -21.00 8.75
CA ARG A 256 11.86 -21.30 7.43
C ARG A 256 10.47 -20.66 7.34
N ILE A 257 10.27 -19.79 6.38
CA ILE A 257 9.00 -19.10 6.10
C ILE A 257 8.61 -19.45 4.66
N GLU A 258 7.57 -20.25 4.51
CA GLU A 258 7.04 -20.65 3.22
C GLU A 258 5.75 -19.88 2.90
N TRP A 259 5.68 -19.28 1.71
CA TRP A 259 4.46 -18.68 1.17
C TRP A 259 3.60 -19.79 0.56
N VAL A 260 2.45 -20.05 1.15
CA VAL A 260 1.63 -21.22 0.81
C VAL A 260 0.53 -20.86 -0.17
N ASP A 261 -0.20 -19.79 0.09
CA ASP A 261 -1.31 -19.34 -0.75
C ASP A 261 -1.58 -17.86 -0.55
N SER A 262 -2.22 -17.22 -1.52
CA SER A 262 -2.61 -15.81 -1.45
C SER A 262 -3.91 -15.54 -2.20
N ALA A 263 -4.56 -14.44 -1.84
CA ALA A 263 -5.68 -13.91 -2.59
C ALA A 263 -5.69 -12.38 -2.56
N SER A 264 -6.22 -11.81 -3.61
CA SER A 264 -6.41 -10.37 -3.75
C SER A 264 -7.85 -10.06 -4.15
N MET A 265 -8.39 -8.98 -3.62
CA MET A 265 -9.66 -8.39 -4.04
C MET A 265 -9.45 -6.92 -4.36
N ILE A 266 -9.96 -6.49 -5.50
CA ILE A 266 -9.97 -5.10 -5.93
C ILE A 266 -11.41 -4.70 -6.21
N GLU A 267 -11.85 -3.57 -5.61
CA GLU A 267 -13.20 -3.02 -5.80
C GLU A 267 -13.12 -1.61 -6.41
N PRO A 268 -13.15 -1.50 -7.72
CA PRO A 268 -13.02 -0.21 -8.41
C PRO A 268 -14.15 0.77 -8.08
N ALA A 269 -15.33 0.30 -7.66
CA ALA A 269 -16.41 1.15 -7.22
C ALA A 269 -16.10 1.91 -5.92
N GLN A 270 -15.10 1.44 -5.14
CA GLN A 270 -14.65 2.06 -3.90
C GLN A 270 -13.31 2.82 -4.05
N ARG A 271 -12.84 3.06 -5.29
CA ARG A 271 -11.56 3.73 -5.55
C ARG A 271 -11.44 5.12 -4.91
N ASP A 272 -12.57 5.82 -4.73
CA ASP A 272 -12.59 7.16 -4.13
C ASP A 272 -12.55 7.14 -2.60
N ALA A 273 -12.60 5.97 -1.97
CA ALA A 273 -12.50 5.84 -0.52
C ALA A 273 -11.08 6.05 -0.01
N LEU A 274 -10.08 5.58 -0.78
CA LEU A 274 -8.65 5.69 -0.47
C LEU A 274 -7.86 5.82 -1.77
N LYS A 275 -7.24 6.98 -2.00
CA LYS A 275 -6.43 7.24 -3.19
C LYS A 275 -5.43 8.37 -2.96
N PHE A 276 -4.44 8.47 -3.84
CA PHE A 276 -3.73 9.71 -4.09
C PHE A 276 -4.28 10.39 -5.34
N GLU A 277 -4.39 11.71 -5.30
CA GLU A 277 -4.70 12.52 -6.47
C GLU A 277 -3.63 13.62 -6.64
N GLN A 278 -3.37 14.00 -7.88
CA GLN A 278 -2.50 15.14 -8.20
C GLN A 278 -3.31 16.43 -8.06
N ARG A 279 -2.81 17.35 -7.25
CA ARG A 279 -3.40 18.67 -7.09
C ARG A 279 -2.30 19.74 -7.02
N GLN A 280 -2.26 20.63 -8.00
CA GLN A 280 -1.23 21.68 -8.12
C GLN A 280 0.22 21.14 -8.05
N GLY A 281 0.45 19.98 -8.70
CA GLY A 281 1.77 19.32 -8.70
C GLY A 281 2.10 18.53 -7.42
N LEU A 282 1.19 18.49 -6.45
CA LEU A 282 1.36 17.78 -5.18
C LEU A 282 0.52 16.51 -5.12
N LEU A 283 0.99 15.51 -4.39
CA LEU A 283 0.25 14.30 -4.07
C LEU A 283 -0.67 14.54 -2.87
N ARG A 284 -1.97 14.57 -3.12
CA ARG A 284 -2.99 14.72 -2.08
C ARG A 284 -3.54 13.36 -1.70
N ASN A 285 -3.37 12.96 -0.47
CA ASN A 285 -3.97 11.73 0.05
C ASN A 285 -5.46 11.96 0.37
N VAL A 286 -6.32 11.17 -0.25
CA VAL A 286 -7.76 11.14 0.03
C VAL A 286 -8.05 9.93 0.89
N LEU A 287 -8.52 10.17 2.12
CA LEU A 287 -8.88 9.17 3.10
C LEU A 287 -10.29 9.43 3.63
N THR A 288 -11.23 8.54 3.35
CA THR A 288 -12.60 8.68 3.81
C THR A 288 -12.88 7.90 5.08
N ARG A 289 -13.97 8.23 5.77
CA ARG A 289 -14.43 7.52 6.98
C ARG A 289 -14.88 6.07 6.70
N ALA A 290 -15.10 5.71 5.43
CA ALA A 290 -15.49 4.36 5.04
C ALA A 290 -14.32 3.35 5.11
N VAL A 291 -13.07 3.81 5.08
CA VAL A 291 -11.89 2.96 4.98
C VAL A 291 -11.80 1.89 6.08
N PRO A 292 -12.04 2.16 7.37
CA PRO A 292 -11.99 1.09 8.38
C PRO A 292 -12.99 -0.05 8.14
N VAL A 293 -14.21 0.28 7.72
CA VAL A 293 -15.25 -0.72 7.42
C VAL A 293 -14.89 -1.51 6.17
N LEU A 294 -14.48 -0.83 5.09
CA LEU A 294 -14.06 -1.48 3.86
C LEU A 294 -12.86 -2.41 4.11
N ALA A 295 -11.84 -1.94 4.82
CA ALA A 295 -10.68 -2.75 5.16
C ALA A 295 -11.07 -4.03 5.92
N ALA A 296 -11.97 -3.92 6.90
CA ALA A 296 -12.45 -5.06 7.68
C ALA A 296 -13.25 -6.06 6.83
N ASP A 297 -14.18 -5.58 5.99
CA ASP A 297 -15.01 -6.44 5.15
C ASP A 297 -14.19 -7.18 4.09
N TYR A 298 -13.27 -6.48 3.42
CA TYR A 298 -12.42 -7.13 2.41
C TYR A 298 -11.36 -8.04 3.04
N ALA A 299 -10.80 -7.68 4.21
CA ALA A 299 -9.89 -8.55 4.95
C ALA A 299 -10.55 -9.89 5.28
N GLN A 300 -11.81 -9.89 5.76
CA GLN A 300 -12.55 -11.10 6.05
C GLN A 300 -12.76 -11.96 4.78
N ARG A 301 -13.20 -11.35 3.69
CA ARG A 301 -13.47 -12.06 2.43
C ARG A 301 -12.20 -12.69 1.84
N VAL A 302 -11.09 -11.96 1.85
CA VAL A 302 -9.80 -12.46 1.36
C VAL A 302 -9.31 -13.60 2.25
N GLN A 303 -9.37 -13.43 3.57
CA GLN A 303 -8.96 -14.44 4.55
C GLN A 303 -9.78 -15.71 4.42
N GLN A 304 -11.11 -15.62 4.37
CA GLN A 304 -11.99 -16.78 4.17
C GLN A 304 -11.67 -17.53 2.87
N THR A 305 -11.37 -16.79 1.80
CA THR A 305 -11.02 -17.39 0.50
C THR A 305 -9.77 -18.26 0.60
N VAL A 306 -8.72 -17.77 1.26
CA VAL A 306 -7.44 -18.48 1.39
C VAL A 306 -7.56 -19.64 2.37
N LEU A 307 -8.14 -19.43 3.56
CA LEU A 307 -8.28 -20.48 4.57
C LEU A 307 -9.16 -21.64 4.09
N ALA A 308 -10.27 -21.35 3.39
CA ALA A 308 -11.12 -22.39 2.80
C ALA A 308 -10.34 -23.25 1.78
N ARG A 309 -9.44 -22.66 0.98
CA ARG A 309 -8.59 -23.42 0.05
C ARG A 309 -7.55 -24.27 0.77
N ALA A 310 -7.06 -23.79 1.89
CA ALA A 310 -6.08 -24.49 2.72
C ALA A 310 -6.70 -25.56 3.65
N GLY A 311 -8.03 -25.57 3.81
CA GLY A 311 -8.72 -26.42 4.77
C GLY A 311 -8.45 -26.06 6.22
N LEU A 312 -8.24 -24.75 6.49
CA LEU A 312 -7.91 -24.20 7.80
C LEU A 312 -9.03 -23.32 8.33
N ASP A 313 -9.08 -23.20 9.66
CA ASP A 313 -9.92 -22.25 10.37
C ASP A 313 -9.10 -21.06 10.90
N ILE A 314 -9.78 -19.98 11.27
CA ILE A 314 -9.13 -18.78 11.81
C ILE A 314 -8.34 -19.07 13.10
N GLY A 315 -8.77 -20.04 13.87
CA GLY A 315 -8.10 -20.50 15.11
C GLY A 315 -6.76 -21.19 14.86
N ASP A 316 -6.47 -21.64 13.63
CA ASP A 316 -5.19 -22.25 13.27
C ASP A 316 -4.07 -21.22 13.11
N ILE A 317 -4.42 -19.92 12.99
CA ILE A 317 -3.45 -18.84 12.76
C ILE A 317 -2.75 -18.47 14.07
N GLN A 318 -1.44 -18.65 14.10
CA GLN A 318 -0.59 -18.41 15.26
C GLN A 318 -0.06 -16.98 15.36
N ALA A 319 0.12 -16.28 14.21
CA ALA A 319 0.54 -14.89 14.19
C ALA A 319 -0.14 -14.11 13.05
N TRP A 320 -0.41 -12.84 13.33
CA TRP A 320 -1.11 -11.92 12.45
C TRP A 320 -0.19 -10.76 12.07
N ILE A 321 0.16 -10.69 10.78
CA ILE A 321 1.02 -9.67 10.21
C ILE A 321 0.14 -8.72 9.40
N LEU A 322 -0.46 -7.73 10.08
CA LEU A 322 -1.47 -6.86 9.48
C LEU A 322 -0.91 -5.47 9.22
N HIS A 323 -1.16 -4.96 8.01
CA HIS A 323 -0.95 -3.54 7.74
C HIS A 323 -1.85 -2.69 8.61
N ALA A 324 -1.27 -1.68 9.27
CA ALA A 324 -1.99 -0.72 10.08
C ALA A 324 -2.12 0.62 9.34
N GLY A 325 -3.24 0.86 8.68
CA GLY A 325 -3.57 2.19 8.15
C GLY A 325 -3.77 3.25 9.26
N GLY A 326 -4.01 2.78 10.49
CA GLY A 326 -4.21 3.51 11.73
C GLY A 326 -4.88 2.60 12.76
N ARG A 327 -4.95 3.05 14.02
CA ARG A 327 -5.57 2.27 15.10
C ARG A 327 -7.01 1.84 14.79
N ASP A 328 -7.82 2.75 14.26
CA ASP A 328 -9.23 2.47 13.99
C ASP A 328 -9.43 1.39 12.92
N VAL A 329 -8.52 1.33 11.94
CA VAL A 329 -8.50 0.27 10.92
C VAL A 329 -8.14 -1.07 11.54
N LEU A 330 -7.08 -1.14 12.36
CA LEU A 330 -6.72 -2.37 13.09
C LEU A 330 -7.87 -2.88 13.95
N GLN A 331 -8.52 -1.99 14.70
CA GLN A 331 -9.64 -2.34 15.55
C GLN A 331 -10.87 -2.80 14.75
N ALA A 332 -11.11 -2.21 13.57
CA ALA A 332 -12.19 -2.65 12.69
C ALA A 332 -11.95 -4.07 12.16
N VAL A 333 -10.73 -4.36 11.72
CA VAL A 333 -10.32 -5.71 11.28
C VAL A 333 -10.41 -6.70 12.45
N GLN A 334 -9.91 -6.32 13.63
CA GLN A 334 -9.98 -7.15 14.83
C GLN A 334 -11.41 -7.58 15.15
N ARG A 335 -12.33 -6.60 15.25
CA ARG A 335 -13.75 -6.88 15.54
C ARG A 335 -14.40 -7.73 14.45
N ARG A 336 -14.08 -7.48 13.18
CA ARG A 336 -14.67 -8.19 12.05
C ARG A 336 -14.25 -9.64 11.98
N LEU A 337 -13.00 -9.93 12.31
CA LEU A 337 -12.43 -11.27 12.31
C LEU A 337 -12.53 -11.96 13.69
N ASP A 338 -13.13 -11.30 14.69
CA ASP A 338 -13.23 -11.77 16.07
C ASP A 338 -11.88 -12.20 16.67
N LEU A 339 -10.84 -11.37 16.42
CA LEU A 339 -9.49 -11.67 16.89
C LEU A 339 -9.30 -11.21 18.33
N PRO A 340 -8.56 -11.99 19.15
CA PRO A 340 -8.18 -11.57 20.48
C PRO A 340 -7.22 -10.35 20.42
N PRO A 341 -7.20 -9.49 21.45
CA PRO A 341 -6.38 -8.26 21.44
C PRO A 341 -4.89 -8.50 21.17
N GLU A 342 -4.35 -9.58 21.66
CA GLU A 342 -2.95 -9.99 21.50
C GLU A 342 -2.57 -10.34 20.06
N ALA A 343 -3.53 -10.69 19.20
CA ALA A 343 -3.29 -10.94 17.79
C ALA A 343 -2.74 -9.72 17.06
N LEU A 344 -3.09 -8.52 17.51
CA LEU A 344 -2.65 -7.26 16.90
C LEU A 344 -1.33 -6.72 17.47
N ARG A 345 -0.71 -7.38 18.45
CA ARG A 345 0.41 -6.83 19.22
C ARG A 345 1.56 -6.31 18.36
N TYR A 346 1.95 -7.05 17.33
CA TYR A 346 3.06 -6.66 16.45
C TYR A 346 2.69 -5.44 15.58
N SER A 347 1.50 -5.47 14.96
CA SER A 347 1.02 -4.34 14.15
C SER A 347 0.82 -3.09 15.00
N ALA A 348 0.27 -3.24 16.22
CA ALA A 348 0.10 -2.14 17.15
C ALA A 348 1.44 -1.55 17.63
N ALA A 349 2.43 -2.41 17.92
CA ALA A 349 3.77 -1.97 18.33
C ALA A 349 4.49 -1.19 17.22
N MET A 350 4.43 -1.68 15.99
CA MET A 350 5.05 -0.98 14.85
C MET A 350 4.34 0.33 14.54
N LEU A 351 3.01 0.36 14.62
CA LEU A 351 2.24 1.60 14.46
C LEU A 351 2.63 2.63 15.52
N ARG A 352 2.80 2.21 16.76
CA ARG A 352 3.15 3.06 17.90
C ARG A 352 4.51 3.74 17.71
N GLU A 353 5.51 2.99 17.25
CA GLU A 353 6.89 3.49 17.14
C GLU A 353 7.17 4.25 15.83
N TYR A 354 6.53 3.84 14.72
CA TYR A 354 6.87 4.34 13.39
C TYR A 354 5.75 5.13 12.70
N GLY A 355 4.51 5.07 13.23
CA GLY A 355 3.34 5.51 12.49
C GLY A 355 3.01 4.59 11.31
N ASN A 356 2.18 5.07 10.39
CA ASN A 356 1.85 4.32 9.19
C ASN A 356 2.97 4.45 8.15
N LEU A 357 3.70 3.37 7.90
CA LEU A 357 4.77 3.29 6.90
C LEU A 357 4.27 2.86 5.51
N SER A 358 2.97 2.98 5.26
CA SER A 358 2.35 2.63 3.97
C SER A 358 2.73 1.20 3.52
N SER A 359 3.20 1.02 2.28
CA SER A 359 3.52 -0.30 1.72
C SER A 359 4.66 -1.04 2.44
N ALA A 360 5.57 -0.33 3.08
CA ALA A 360 6.66 -0.93 3.83
C ALA A 360 6.22 -1.58 5.16
N PHE A 361 5.05 -1.22 5.68
CA PHE A 361 4.63 -1.53 7.04
C PHE A 361 4.65 -3.02 7.39
N VAL A 362 4.16 -3.90 6.51
CA VAL A 362 4.08 -5.34 6.80
C VAL A 362 5.43 -6.02 6.98
N TYR A 363 6.50 -5.48 6.39
CA TYR A 363 7.87 -6.00 6.60
C TYR A 363 8.34 -5.72 8.03
N PHE A 364 8.00 -4.56 8.59
CA PHE A 364 8.29 -4.24 10.00
C PHE A 364 7.54 -5.15 10.94
N VAL A 365 6.26 -5.41 10.67
CA VAL A 365 5.45 -6.32 11.49
C VAL A 365 5.97 -7.74 11.41
N LEU A 366 6.33 -8.23 10.21
CA LEU A 366 6.92 -9.54 9.99
C LEU A 366 8.26 -9.67 10.74
N GLN A 367 9.14 -8.67 10.61
CA GLN A 367 10.42 -8.65 11.30
C GLN A 367 10.25 -8.65 12.84
N ALA A 368 9.28 -7.86 13.36
CA ALA A 368 8.98 -7.83 14.79
C ALA A 368 8.48 -9.19 15.30
N ALA A 369 7.60 -9.86 14.56
CA ALA A 369 7.12 -11.19 14.92
C ALA A 369 8.24 -12.25 14.92
N LEU A 370 9.14 -12.17 13.95
CA LEU A 370 10.33 -13.05 13.87
C LEU A 370 11.29 -12.79 15.04
N ALA A 371 11.56 -11.53 15.35
CA ALA A 371 12.47 -11.13 16.42
C ALA A 371 11.95 -11.50 17.81
N ASP A 372 10.62 -11.42 18.03
CA ASP A 372 9.95 -11.83 19.28
C ASP A 372 9.80 -13.36 19.42
N GLY A 373 10.20 -14.14 18.40
CA GLY A 373 10.05 -15.58 18.41
C GLY A 373 8.58 -16.04 18.42
N ALA A 374 7.71 -15.36 17.68
CA ALA A 374 6.30 -15.74 17.56
C ALA A 374 6.13 -17.23 17.27
N PRO A 375 5.07 -17.92 17.78
CA PRO A 375 4.92 -19.36 17.65
C PRO A 375 5.04 -19.86 16.20
N ALA A 376 5.64 -21.03 16.00
CA ALA A 376 5.64 -21.73 14.71
C ALA A 376 4.23 -22.12 14.31
N GLY A 377 3.98 -22.33 13.02
CA GLY A 377 2.68 -22.70 12.48
C GLY A 377 2.22 -21.77 11.38
N TRP A 378 0.91 -21.60 11.26
CA TRP A 378 0.31 -20.76 10.24
C TRP A 378 0.31 -19.29 10.64
N TRP A 379 0.84 -18.43 9.76
CA TRP A 379 0.81 -16.98 9.94
C TRP A 379 -0.01 -16.35 8.83
N TRP A 380 -0.77 -15.33 9.18
CA TRP A 380 -1.57 -14.56 8.23
C TRP A 380 -0.93 -13.20 7.97
N LEU A 381 -0.61 -12.92 6.71
CA LEU A 381 -0.10 -11.63 6.24
C LEU A 381 -1.19 -10.92 5.45
N SER A 382 -1.52 -9.65 5.76
CA SER A 382 -2.55 -8.90 5.03
C SER A 382 -2.26 -7.42 4.96
N ALA A 383 -2.55 -6.83 3.79
CA ALA A 383 -2.48 -5.40 3.55
C ALA A 383 -3.64 -4.93 2.67
N PHE A 384 -3.96 -3.66 2.79
CA PHE A 384 -4.97 -2.99 1.96
C PHE A 384 -4.43 -1.66 1.48
N GLY A 385 -4.94 -1.20 0.34
CA GLY A 385 -4.44 -0.02 -0.33
C GLY A 385 -5.47 0.63 -1.23
N ALA A 386 -4.96 1.56 -2.02
CA ALA A 386 -5.74 2.28 -3.01
C ALA A 386 -6.45 1.32 -3.98
N GLY A 387 -7.61 1.76 -4.47
CA GLY A 387 -8.29 0.98 -5.48
C GLY A 387 -9.75 0.63 -5.28
N PHE A 388 -10.42 0.39 -4.14
CA PHE A 388 -9.92 -0.15 -2.90
C PHE A 388 -9.43 -1.59 -3.09
N ALA A 389 -8.27 -1.90 -2.59
CA ALA A 389 -7.69 -3.24 -2.71
C ALA A 389 -7.37 -3.85 -1.35
N CYS A 390 -7.55 -5.15 -1.23
CA CYS A 390 -7.10 -5.95 -0.08
C CYS A 390 -6.39 -7.18 -0.58
N HIS A 391 -5.26 -7.49 0.04
CA HIS A 391 -4.41 -8.63 -0.28
C HIS A 391 -4.16 -9.43 1.00
N GLY A 392 -4.10 -10.75 0.88
CA GLY A 392 -3.81 -11.64 1.99
C GLY A 392 -3.00 -12.83 1.54
N ALA A 393 -2.13 -13.32 2.43
CA ALA A 393 -1.29 -14.48 2.20
C ALA A 393 -1.21 -15.35 3.45
N LEU A 394 -1.16 -16.65 3.23
CA LEU A 394 -0.93 -17.67 4.24
C LEU A 394 0.53 -18.10 4.20
N LEU A 395 1.20 -18.02 5.33
CA LEU A 395 2.59 -18.43 5.50
C LEU A 395 2.65 -19.66 6.42
N ALA A 396 3.52 -20.62 6.08
CA ALA A 396 3.92 -21.69 7.00
C ALA A 396 5.29 -21.34 7.60
N VAL A 397 5.36 -21.18 8.91
CA VAL A 397 6.57 -20.77 9.64
C VAL A 397 7.03 -21.89 10.57
N LEU A 398 8.27 -22.41 10.33
CA LEU A 398 8.84 -23.58 10.99
C LEU A 398 10.10 -23.23 11.77
#